data_6df27b3541e7106f7200dc3901ce1ca6
#
_entry.id   6df27b3541e7106f7200dc3901ce1ca6
#
_cell.length_a   1.000
_cell.length_b   1.000
_cell.length_c   1.000
_cell.angle_alpha   90.00
_cell.angle_beta   90.00
_cell.angle_gamma   90.00
#
_symmetry.space_group_name_H-M   'P 1'
#
loop_
_entity.id
_entity.type
_entity.pdbx_description
1 polymer ?
#
loop_
_entity_poly.entity_id
_entity_poly.type
_entity_poly.pdbx_seq_one_letter_code
_entity_poly.pdbx_strand_id
1 'polypeptide(L)'
;MTRADMIRDLQAQYQQLRLRHEAELDARVEEAARIDPEIARLRAENRDLALSTLRRVMAESDPEQKRAAAEQMKARGRFNNQEIRRRLARAGLPEDYLQMRYDCAACRDTGMVGDAPSRFCDCFEARLRAMQYEDGTMAGTDRQCFEKFDLSRFPEDGGQRAQMAAVRRTCEKYADTFPHTDFANLVLTGSGGLGKTFLLNCIY
;
A
#
# COMPACT_ATOMS: atom_id res chain seq x y z
N MET A 1 -11.73 14.96 10.42
CA MET A 1 -10.37 14.51 10.88
C MET A 1 -9.30 15.26 10.11
N THR A 2 -8.16 15.66 10.70
CA THR A 2 -7.11 16.32 9.91
C THR A 2 -6.31 15.31 9.09
N ARG A 3 -5.67 15.76 7.98
CA ARG A 3 -4.79 14.87 7.19
C ARG A 3 -3.67 14.26 8.04
N ALA A 4 -3.17 15.00 9.04
CA ALA A 4 -2.14 14.50 9.95
C ALA A 4 -2.67 13.37 10.86
N ASP A 5 -3.93 13.46 11.28
CA ASP A 5 -4.59 12.41 12.07
C ASP A 5 -4.78 11.15 11.23
N MET A 6 -5.24 11.29 9.97
CA MET A 6 -5.39 10.18 9.03
C MET A 6 -4.07 9.46 8.76
N ILE A 7 -2.98 10.21 8.60
CA ILE A 7 -1.64 9.64 8.41
C ILE A 7 -1.23 8.83 9.65
N ARG A 8 -1.45 9.35 10.86
CA ARG A 8 -1.13 8.62 12.11
C ARG A 8 -1.93 7.34 12.25
N ASP A 9 -3.24 7.41 11.99
CA ASP A 9 -4.11 6.25 12.06
C ASP A 9 -3.70 5.18 11.03
N LEU A 10 -3.38 5.62 9.82
CA LEU A 10 -2.95 4.71 8.77
C LEU A 10 -1.59 4.07 9.10
N GLN A 11 -0.64 4.83 9.67
CA GLN A 11 0.63 4.28 10.14
C GLN A 11 0.42 3.21 11.22
N ALA A 12 -0.51 3.45 12.17
CA ALA A 12 -0.87 2.46 13.17
C ALA A 12 -1.48 1.19 12.54
N GLN A 13 -2.34 1.33 11.53
CA GLN A 13 -2.91 0.18 10.79
C GLN A 13 -1.81 -0.63 10.07
N TYR A 14 -0.83 0.03 9.44
CA TYR A 14 0.30 -0.65 8.80
C TYR A 14 1.19 -1.37 9.82
N GLN A 15 1.37 -0.81 11.00
CA GLN A 15 2.07 -1.48 12.10
C GLN A 15 1.33 -2.73 12.57
N GLN A 16 0.01 -2.64 12.77
CA GLN A 16 -0.83 -3.79 13.13
C GLN A 16 -0.82 -4.86 12.05
N LEU A 17 -0.87 -4.47 10.77
CA LEU A 17 -0.78 -5.38 9.63
C LEU A 17 0.52 -6.20 9.67
N ARG A 18 1.66 -5.54 9.91
CA ARG A 18 2.95 -6.23 10.04
C ARG A 18 2.99 -7.20 11.22
N LEU A 19 2.50 -6.78 12.38
CA LEU A 19 2.42 -7.66 13.56
C LEU A 19 1.56 -8.89 13.29
N ARG A 20 0.45 -8.74 12.56
CA ARG A 20 -0.38 -9.87 12.14
C ARG A 20 0.39 -10.82 11.23
N HIS A 21 1.08 -10.31 10.21
CA HIS A 21 1.87 -11.16 9.30
C HIS A 21 3.05 -11.84 10.02
N GLU A 22 3.67 -11.18 11.01
CA GLU A 22 4.69 -11.78 11.87
C GLU A 22 4.09 -12.95 12.68
N ALA A 23 2.96 -12.75 13.33
CA ALA A 23 2.27 -13.80 14.09
C ALA A 23 1.83 -14.97 13.19
N GLU A 24 1.35 -14.69 11.98
CA GLU A 24 1.02 -15.72 11.00
C GLU A 24 2.25 -16.53 10.53
N LEU A 25 3.41 -15.86 10.39
CA LEU A 25 4.66 -16.54 10.10
C LEU A 25 5.09 -17.42 11.27
N ASP A 26 5.03 -16.90 12.50
CA ASP A 26 5.38 -17.66 13.70
C ASP A 26 4.52 -18.93 13.85
N ALA A 27 3.21 -18.81 13.62
CA ALA A 27 2.31 -19.97 13.63
C ALA A 27 2.71 -21.02 12.57
N ARG A 28 3.08 -20.60 11.36
CA ARG A 28 3.57 -21.51 10.29
C ARG A 28 4.92 -22.13 10.65
N VAL A 29 5.79 -21.38 11.32
CA VAL A 29 7.07 -21.91 11.82
C VAL A 29 6.86 -22.99 12.88
N GLU A 30 5.93 -22.75 13.82
CA GLU A 30 5.59 -23.75 14.84
C GLU A 30 4.94 -25.00 14.23
N GLU A 31 4.08 -24.83 13.24
CA GLU A 31 3.45 -25.95 12.53
C GLU A 31 4.51 -26.78 11.80
N ALA A 32 5.41 -26.16 11.04
CA ALA A 32 6.47 -26.85 10.34
C ALA A 32 7.43 -27.57 11.32
N ALA A 33 7.71 -26.96 12.48
CA ALA A 33 8.53 -27.57 13.54
C ALA A 33 7.86 -28.80 14.19
N ARG A 34 6.54 -28.82 14.29
CA ARG A 34 5.78 -29.99 14.77
C ARG A 34 5.81 -31.16 13.78
N ILE A 35 5.77 -30.82 12.47
CA ILE A 35 5.81 -31.85 11.41
C ILE A 35 7.23 -32.42 11.25
N ASP A 36 8.25 -31.58 11.21
CA ASP A 36 9.65 -31.97 11.11
C ASP A 36 10.54 -31.07 11.99
N PRO A 37 10.93 -31.55 13.19
CA PRO A 37 11.75 -30.79 14.15
C PRO A 37 13.10 -30.31 13.56
N GLU A 38 13.63 -31.01 12.55
CA GLU A 38 14.89 -30.66 11.91
C GLU A 38 14.80 -29.29 11.18
N ILE A 39 13.61 -28.91 10.71
CA ILE A 39 13.37 -27.56 10.14
C ILE A 39 13.65 -26.50 11.21
N ALA A 40 13.14 -26.69 12.42
CA ALA A 40 13.39 -25.76 13.52
C ALA A 40 14.87 -25.68 13.87
N ARG A 41 15.56 -26.83 13.92
CA ARG A 41 17.00 -26.90 14.18
C ARG A 41 17.82 -26.15 13.15
N LEU A 42 17.56 -26.35 11.87
CA LEU A 42 18.25 -25.67 10.77
C LEU A 42 17.99 -24.15 10.77
N ARG A 43 16.79 -23.72 11.13
CA ARG A 43 16.46 -22.29 11.30
C ARG A 43 17.20 -21.68 12.49
N ALA A 44 17.27 -22.39 13.62
CA ALA A 44 18.03 -21.94 14.78
C ALA A 44 19.52 -21.84 14.43
N GLU A 45 20.10 -22.83 13.75
CA GLU A 45 21.47 -22.83 13.27
C GLU A 45 21.75 -21.61 12.37
N ASN A 46 20.86 -21.28 11.44
CA ASN A 46 21.00 -20.11 10.57
C ASN A 46 21.01 -18.80 11.38
N ARG A 47 20.18 -18.68 12.41
CA ARG A 47 20.11 -17.52 13.29
C ARG A 47 21.39 -17.35 14.11
N ASP A 48 21.85 -18.45 14.72
CA ASP A 48 23.05 -18.48 15.54
C ASP A 48 24.31 -18.18 14.70
N LEU A 49 24.35 -18.72 13.48
CA LEU A 49 25.39 -18.45 12.50
C LEU A 49 25.43 -16.96 12.11
N ALA A 50 24.27 -16.35 11.87
CA ALA A 50 24.18 -14.93 11.55
C ALA A 50 24.68 -14.06 12.71
N LEU A 51 24.26 -14.35 13.94
CA LEU A 51 24.65 -13.61 15.15
C LEU A 51 26.14 -13.76 15.45
N SER A 52 26.68 -14.98 15.36
CA SER A 52 28.11 -15.24 15.60
C SER A 52 28.98 -14.59 14.53
N THR A 53 28.55 -14.64 13.27
CA THR A 53 29.27 -13.96 12.17
C THR A 53 29.25 -12.45 12.33
N LEU A 54 28.11 -11.85 12.72
CA LEU A 54 28.03 -10.42 12.99
C LEU A 54 29.02 -10.01 14.08
N ARG A 55 29.06 -10.74 15.23
CA ARG A 55 29.98 -10.47 16.31
C ARG A 55 31.45 -10.56 15.84
N ARG A 56 31.78 -11.59 15.06
CA ARG A 56 33.09 -11.79 14.48
C ARG A 56 33.50 -10.64 13.54
N VAL A 57 32.61 -10.24 12.61
CA VAL A 57 32.84 -9.14 11.67
C VAL A 57 33.01 -7.80 12.40
N MET A 58 32.31 -7.58 13.52
CA MET A 58 32.45 -6.36 14.32
C MET A 58 33.75 -6.34 15.12
N ALA A 59 34.26 -7.49 15.60
CA ALA A 59 35.49 -7.60 16.36
C ALA A 59 36.75 -7.66 15.49
N GLU A 60 36.62 -8.08 14.23
CA GLU A 60 37.75 -8.24 13.30
C GLU A 60 38.12 -6.88 12.68
N SER A 61 39.42 -6.66 12.48
CA SER A 61 39.92 -5.44 11.82
C SER A 61 40.27 -5.68 10.34
N ASP A 62 40.63 -6.93 10.01
CA ASP A 62 41.06 -7.31 8.67
C ASP A 62 39.87 -7.46 7.71
N PRO A 63 39.80 -6.68 6.62
CA PRO A 63 38.72 -6.76 5.64
C PRO A 63 38.61 -8.10 4.93
N GLU A 64 39.71 -8.83 4.71
CA GLU A 64 39.68 -10.14 4.04
C GLU A 64 39.07 -11.19 4.96
N GLN A 65 39.42 -11.19 6.25
CA GLN A 65 38.81 -12.09 7.21
C GLN A 65 37.31 -11.82 7.42
N LYS A 66 36.91 -10.55 7.40
CA LYS A 66 35.46 -10.18 7.40
C LYS A 66 34.72 -10.79 6.20
N ARG A 67 35.29 -10.64 5.00
CA ARG A 67 34.70 -11.21 3.77
C ARG A 67 34.64 -12.73 3.82
N ALA A 68 35.72 -13.38 4.25
CA ALA A 68 35.75 -14.84 4.38
C ALA A 68 34.71 -15.35 5.37
N ALA A 69 34.53 -14.72 6.53
CA ALA A 69 33.50 -15.06 7.51
C ALA A 69 32.09 -14.90 6.95
N ALA A 70 31.83 -13.80 6.21
CA ALA A 70 30.56 -13.55 5.58
C ALA A 70 30.24 -14.59 4.47
N GLU A 71 31.24 -14.99 3.67
CA GLU A 71 31.06 -16.00 2.60
C GLU A 71 30.80 -17.40 3.19
N GLN A 72 31.50 -17.79 4.26
CA GLN A 72 31.22 -19.03 4.98
C GLN A 72 29.78 -19.07 5.53
N MET A 73 29.31 -17.96 6.13
CA MET A 73 27.94 -17.83 6.61
C MET A 73 26.94 -17.99 5.47
N LYS A 74 27.15 -17.28 4.35
CA LYS A 74 26.29 -17.36 3.18
C LYS A 74 26.23 -18.77 2.59
N ALA A 75 27.37 -19.45 2.50
CA ALA A 75 27.46 -20.83 1.98
C ALA A 75 26.66 -21.80 2.88
N ARG A 76 26.89 -21.75 4.20
CA ARG A 76 26.16 -22.60 5.14
C ARG A 76 24.69 -22.27 5.18
N GLY A 77 24.31 -20.98 5.17
CA GLY A 77 22.92 -20.54 5.13
C GLY A 77 22.20 -21.02 3.85
N ARG A 78 22.86 -20.98 2.70
CA ARG A 78 22.30 -21.54 1.46
C ARG A 78 22.05 -23.03 1.55
N PHE A 79 23.01 -23.79 2.10
CA PHE A 79 22.84 -25.23 2.32
C PHE A 79 21.66 -25.52 3.25
N ASN A 80 21.59 -24.88 4.40
CA ASN A 80 20.50 -25.07 5.35
C ASN A 80 19.13 -24.68 4.74
N ASN A 81 19.07 -23.58 4.01
CA ASN A 81 17.83 -23.15 3.36
C ASN A 81 17.38 -24.13 2.27
N GLN A 82 18.31 -24.72 1.53
CA GLN A 82 17.99 -25.75 0.54
C GLN A 82 17.45 -27.02 1.23
N GLU A 83 18.04 -27.42 2.34
CA GLU A 83 17.56 -28.57 3.11
C GLU A 83 16.18 -28.32 3.73
N ILE A 84 15.94 -27.09 4.26
CA ILE A 84 14.61 -26.70 4.74
C ILE A 84 13.58 -26.81 3.63
N ARG A 85 13.84 -26.31 2.43
CA ARG A 85 12.91 -26.44 1.29
C ARG A 85 12.61 -27.89 0.93
N ARG A 86 13.62 -28.75 0.90
CA ARG A 86 13.44 -30.18 0.65
C ARG A 86 12.54 -30.84 1.69
N ARG A 87 12.71 -30.46 2.96
CA ARG A 87 11.91 -30.99 4.07
C ARG A 87 10.47 -30.50 4.03
N LEU A 88 10.26 -29.22 3.72
CA LEU A 88 8.93 -28.68 3.48
C LEU A 88 8.21 -29.44 2.35
N ALA A 89 8.88 -29.64 1.22
CA ALA A 89 8.32 -30.38 0.09
C ALA A 89 7.96 -31.85 0.48
N ARG A 90 8.80 -32.52 1.27
CA ARG A 90 8.49 -33.88 1.80
C ARG A 90 7.29 -33.89 2.73
N ALA A 91 7.09 -32.80 3.47
CA ALA A 91 5.93 -32.60 4.35
C ALA A 91 4.67 -32.16 3.59
N GLY A 92 4.72 -32.01 2.27
CA GLY A 92 3.60 -31.52 1.46
C GLY A 92 3.34 -30.03 1.59
N LEU A 93 4.30 -29.26 2.14
CA LEU A 93 4.21 -27.81 2.31
C LEU A 93 4.93 -27.08 1.17
N PRO A 94 4.46 -25.89 0.76
CA PRO A 94 5.13 -25.06 -0.25
C PRO A 94 6.56 -24.71 0.15
N GLU A 95 7.47 -24.58 -0.82
CA GLU A 95 8.87 -24.21 -0.55
C GLU A 95 9.04 -22.84 0.10
N ASP A 96 8.10 -21.95 -0.12
CA ASP A 96 8.03 -20.58 0.43
C ASP A 96 7.20 -20.49 1.72
N TYR A 97 6.75 -21.63 2.28
CA TYR A 97 5.86 -21.69 3.43
C TYR A 97 6.35 -20.88 4.64
N LEU A 98 7.66 -20.82 4.84
CA LEU A 98 8.31 -20.10 5.94
C LEU A 98 8.81 -18.70 5.53
N GLN A 99 8.34 -18.18 4.42
CA GLN A 99 8.64 -16.81 4.02
C GLN A 99 7.58 -15.83 4.54
N MET A 100 8.02 -14.61 4.84
CA MET A 100 7.10 -13.54 5.19
C MET A 100 6.21 -13.22 3.99
N ARG A 101 4.91 -13.08 4.23
CA ARG A 101 3.93 -12.64 3.23
C ARG A 101 3.59 -11.18 3.48
N TYR A 102 3.44 -10.41 2.41
CA TYR A 102 3.13 -9.00 2.46
C TYR A 102 1.93 -8.69 1.57
N ASP A 103 1.05 -7.80 2.02
CA ASP A 103 -0.05 -7.29 1.20
C ASP A 103 0.51 -6.39 0.09
N CYS A 104 1.58 -5.64 0.38
CA CYS A 104 2.28 -4.80 -0.58
C CYS A 104 3.74 -5.22 -0.71
N ALA A 105 4.11 -5.81 -1.83
CA ALA A 105 5.48 -6.24 -2.10
C ALA A 105 6.48 -5.07 -2.20
N ALA A 106 6.02 -3.88 -2.64
CA ALA A 106 6.88 -2.72 -2.84
C ALA A 106 7.39 -2.13 -1.53
N CYS A 107 6.51 -1.92 -0.54
CA CYS A 107 6.90 -1.37 0.76
C CYS A 107 7.01 -2.43 1.86
N ARG A 108 6.66 -3.69 1.60
CA ARG A 108 6.59 -4.77 2.59
C ARG A 108 5.79 -4.34 3.82
N ASP A 109 4.64 -3.73 3.57
CA ASP A 109 3.68 -3.23 4.57
C ASP A 109 4.26 -2.22 5.56
N THR A 110 5.30 -1.49 5.18
CA THR A 110 5.80 -0.33 5.93
C THR A 110 5.07 0.96 5.60
N GLY A 111 4.38 1.00 4.45
CA GLY A 111 3.77 2.22 3.91
C GLY A 111 4.77 3.21 3.32
N MET A 112 6.08 2.92 3.39
CA MET A 112 7.16 3.81 2.94
C MET A 112 8.07 3.11 1.93
N VAL A 113 8.61 3.86 0.97
CA VAL A 113 9.55 3.37 -0.04
C VAL A 113 10.69 4.38 -0.26
N GLY A 114 11.83 3.88 -0.77
CA GLY A 114 13.03 4.68 -1.05
C GLY A 114 13.95 4.87 0.17
N ASP A 115 15.19 5.27 -0.13
CA ASP A 115 16.16 5.67 0.86
C ASP A 115 15.87 7.10 1.38
N ALA A 116 16.71 7.65 2.22
CA ALA A 116 16.50 8.99 2.76
C ALA A 116 16.63 10.10 1.68
N PRO A 117 15.62 10.96 1.46
CA PRO A 117 14.32 11.01 2.15
C PRO A 117 13.34 9.93 1.63
N SER A 118 12.77 9.14 2.52
CA SER A 118 11.74 8.17 2.17
C SER A 118 10.43 8.86 1.80
N ARG A 119 9.63 8.25 0.90
CA ARG A 119 8.31 8.72 0.49
C ARG A 119 7.23 7.69 0.83
N PHE A 120 5.98 8.13 0.87
CA PHE A 120 4.87 7.20 0.99
C PHE A 120 4.81 6.25 -0.21
N CYS A 121 4.50 4.99 0.06
CA CYS A 121 4.22 4.01 -0.98
C CYS A 121 2.86 4.30 -1.64
N ASP A 122 2.71 3.95 -2.91
CA ASP A 122 1.46 4.13 -3.65
C ASP A 122 0.26 3.45 -2.95
N CYS A 123 0.49 2.31 -2.28
CA CYS A 123 -0.54 1.64 -1.48
C CYS A 123 -0.97 2.48 -0.27
N PHE A 124 -0.03 3.19 0.38
CA PHE A 124 -0.33 4.08 1.49
C PHE A 124 -1.09 5.33 1.00
N GLU A 125 -0.64 5.93 -0.10
CA GLU A 125 -1.31 7.09 -0.68
C GLU A 125 -2.73 6.77 -1.16
N ALA A 126 -2.94 5.59 -1.74
CA ALA A 126 -4.27 5.14 -2.16
C ALA A 126 -5.22 5.02 -0.96
N ARG A 127 -4.76 4.40 0.15
CA ARG A 127 -5.56 4.31 1.38
C ARG A 127 -5.81 5.68 2.01
N LEU A 128 -4.80 6.55 2.01
CA LEU A 128 -4.95 7.91 2.54
C LEU A 128 -5.98 8.72 1.74
N ARG A 129 -5.98 8.59 0.40
CA ARG A 129 -7.01 9.20 -0.46
C ARG A 129 -8.40 8.64 -0.15
N ALA A 130 -8.52 7.32 0.04
CA ALA A 130 -9.80 6.69 0.41
C ALA A 130 -10.32 7.23 1.76
N MET A 131 -9.47 7.33 2.78
CA MET A 131 -9.85 7.92 4.07
C MET A 131 -10.28 9.39 3.97
N GLN A 132 -9.58 10.18 3.14
CA GLN A 132 -9.97 11.57 2.89
C GLN A 132 -11.33 11.67 2.19
N TYR A 133 -11.63 10.72 1.31
CA TYR A 133 -12.91 10.62 0.63
C TYR A 133 -14.04 10.26 1.61
N GLU A 134 -13.81 9.30 2.51
CA GLU A 134 -14.79 8.87 3.51
C GLU A 134 -15.04 9.91 4.61
N ASP A 135 -14.04 10.70 5.01
CA ASP A 135 -14.14 11.67 6.12
C ASP A 135 -14.94 12.95 5.77
N GLY A 136 -15.60 12.94 4.60
CA GLY A 136 -16.69 13.87 4.43
C GLY A 136 -16.37 15.22 3.83
N THR A 137 -15.26 15.43 3.17
CA THR A 137 -15.22 16.48 2.15
C THR A 137 -16.09 16.10 0.96
N MET A 138 -16.47 14.82 0.88
CA MET A 138 -17.29 14.23 -0.18
C MET A 138 -18.44 13.33 0.34
N ALA A 139 -18.78 13.38 1.65
CA ALA A 139 -19.94 12.65 2.17
C ALA A 139 -21.23 13.12 1.47
N GLY A 140 -21.79 12.22 0.66
CA GLY A 140 -22.98 12.52 -0.17
C GLY A 140 -22.70 12.68 -1.66
N THR A 141 -21.45 12.49 -2.13
CA THR A 141 -21.14 12.50 -3.56
C THR A 141 -21.77 11.34 -4.30
N ASP A 142 -21.87 10.15 -3.67
CA ASP A 142 -22.60 8.99 -4.21
C ASP A 142 -24.06 9.29 -4.57
N ARG A 143 -24.57 10.45 -4.11
CA ARG A 143 -25.94 10.93 -4.43
C ARG A 143 -25.94 12.01 -5.50
N GLN A 144 -24.77 12.51 -5.91
CA GLN A 144 -24.62 13.59 -6.89
C GLN A 144 -24.10 12.98 -8.19
N CYS A 145 -25.01 12.83 -9.15
CA CYS A 145 -24.73 12.39 -10.50
C CYS A 145 -25.38 13.36 -11.49
N PHE A 146 -24.96 13.33 -12.74
CA PHE A 146 -25.45 14.28 -13.75
C PHE A 146 -26.96 14.17 -13.96
N GLU A 147 -27.55 12.98 -13.80
CA GLU A 147 -28.98 12.72 -13.91
C GLU A 147 -29.79 13.48 -12.84
N LYS A 148 -29.20 13.69 -11.68
CA LYS A 148 -29.82 14.41 -10.54
C LYS A 148 -29.55 15.91 -10.55
N PHE A 149 -28.77 16.41 -11.51
CA PHE A 149 -28.56 17.84 -11.67
C PHE A 149 -29.81 18.50 -12.24
N ASP A 150 -30.60 19.09 -11.36
CA ASP A 150 -31.92 19.62 -11.67
C ASP A 150 -31.83 21.02 -12.31
N LEU A 151 -31.99 21.07 -13.63
CA LEU A 151 -31.98 22.32 -14.40
C LEU A 151 -33.21 23.21 -14.13
N SER A 152 -34.32 22.66 -13.58
CA SER A 152 -35.53 23.44 -13.29
C SER A 152 -35.28 24.48 -12.17
N ARG A 153 -34.24 24.28 -11.35
CA ARG A 153 -33.83 25.23 -10.30
C ARG A 153 -33.29 26.55 -10.84
N PHE A 154 -32.98 26.60 -12.12
CA PHE A 154 -32.45 27.82 -12.77
C PHE A 154 -33.58 28.53 -13.53
N PRO A 155 -33.69 29.85 -13.37
CA PRO A 155 -34.69 30.64 -14.10
C PRO A 155 -34.58 30.46 -15.62
N GLU A 156 -35.70 30.45 -16.30
CA GLU A 156 -35.74 30.46 -17.78
C GLU A 156 -35.40 31.82 -18.33
N ASP A 157 -35.75 32.84 -17.57
CA ASP A 157 -35.52 34.24 -17.92
C ASP A 157 -34.02 34.58 -17.96
N GLY A 158 -33.57 35.28 -19.00
CA GLY A 158 -32.19 35.67 -19.17
C GLY A 158 -31.23 34.58 -19.62
N GLY A 159 -31.73 33.36 -20.01
CA GLY A 159 -30.90 32.29 -20.58
C GLY A 159 -30.08 31.50 -19.59
N GLN A 160 -30.28 31.71 -18.29
CA GLN A 160 -29.50 31.00 -17.23
C GLN A 160 -29.63 29.48 -17.29
N ARG A 161 -30.84 28.98 -17.51
CA ARG A 161 -31.09 27.53 -17.64
C ARG A 161 -30.34 26.92 -18.84
N ALA A 162 -30.37 27.63 -19.98
CA ALA A 162 -29.66 27.21 -21.18
C ALA A 162 -28.14 27.23 -20.98
N GLN A 163 -27.62 28.23 -20.27
CA GLN A 163 -26.20 28.30 -19.90
C GLN A 163 -25.81 27.16 -18.99
N MET A 164 -26.59 26.84 -17.94
CA MET A 164 -26.32 25.74 -17.04
C MET A 164 -26.41 24.38 -17.71
N ALA A 165 -27.34 24.22 -18.67
CA ALA A 165 -27.40 23.03 -19.49
C ALA A 165 -26.14 22.86 -20.37
N ALA A 166 -25.58 23.96 -20.89
CA ALA A 166 -24.32 23.90 -21.63
C ALA A 166 -23.14 23.55 -20.71
N VAL A 167 -23.06 24.16 -19.53
CA VAL A 167 -22.03 23.84 -18.51
C VAL A 167 -22.11 22.36 -18.11
N ARG A 168 -23.30 21.84 -17.82
CA ARG A 168 -23.52 20.42 -17.51
C ARG A 168 -22.97 19.53 -18.63
N ARG A 169 -23.33 19.77 -19.89
CA ARG A 169 -22.82 18.99 -21.04
C ARG A 169 -21.31 19.04 -21.18
N THR A 170 -20.70 20.19 -20.88
CA THR A 170 -19.23 20.33 -20.88
C THR A 170 -18.59 19.45 -19.80
N CYS A 171 -19.18 19.41 -18.60
CA CYS A 171 -18.72 18.56 -17.50
C CYS A 171 -18.90 17.08 -17.82
N GLU A 172 -20.03 16.68 -18.41
CA GLU A 172 -20.30 15.31 -18.88
C GLU A 172 -19.24 14.88 -19.91
N LYS A 173 -19.04 15.71 -20.97
CA LYS A 173 -18.03 15.42 -21.99
C LYS A 173 -16.63 15.29 -21.37
N TYR A 174 -16.28 16.15 -20.42
CA TYR A 174 -14.97 16.08 -19.74
C TYR A 174 -14.82 14.77 -18.99
N ALA A 175 -15.81 14.33 -18.21
CA ALA A 175 -15.78 13.09 -17.47
C ALA A 175 -15.66 11.87 -18.39
N ASP A 176 -16.44 11.83 -19.46
CA ASP A 176 -16.47 10.72 -20.43
C ASP A 176 -15.18 10.55 -21.23
N THR A 177 -14.45 11.66 -21.47
CA THR A 177 -13.23 11.65 -22.29
C THR A 177 -11.93 11.66 -21.49
N PHE A 178 -11.98 11.83 -20.17
CA PHE A 178 -10.78 11.83 -19.34
C PHE A 178 -10.07 10.45 -19.36
N PRO A 179 -8.73 10.36 -19.46
CA PRO A 179 -7.74 11.45 -19.48
C PRO A 179 -7.46 12.05 -20.87
N HIS A 180 -8.15 11.60 -21.92
CA HIS A 180 -7.92 12.02 -23.32
C HIS A 180 -8.80 13.20 -23.72
N THR A 181 -8.93 14.18 -22.83
CA THR A 181 -9.72 15.39 -23.05
C THR A 181 -9.02 16.39 -23.97
N ASP A 182 -9.77 17.24 -24.64
CA ASP A 182 -9.22 18.35 -25.46
C ASP A 182 -8.43 19.38 -24.61
N PHE A 183 -8.64 19.41 -23.30
CA PHE A 183 -8.00 20.30 -22.33
C PHE A 183 -7.73 19.57 -21.00
N ALA A 184 -6.55 19.80 -20.44
CA ALA A 184 -6.08 19.09 -19.24
C ALA A 184 -6.79 19.54 -17.94
N ASN A 185 -7.38 20.73 -17.92
CA ASN A 185 -7.99 21.31 -16.72
C ASN A 185 -9.38 21.89 -17.02
N LEU A 186 -10.32 21.64 -16.08
CA LEU A 186 -11.64 22.25 -16.09
C LEU A 186 -11.78 23.17 -14.87
N VAL A 187 -12.15 24.43 -15.09
CA VAL A 187 -12.35 25.41 -14.02
C VAL A 187 -13.80 25.92 -14.05
N LEU A 188 -14.53 25.74 -12.95
CA LEU A 188 -15.88 26.24 -12.77
C LEU A 188 -15.87 27.54 -11.95
N THR A 189 -16.29 28.65 -12.57
CA THR A 189 -16.37 29.96 -11.93
C THR A 189 -17.81 30.42 -11.84
N GLY A 190 -18.12 31.33 -10.90
CA GLY A 190 -19.44 31.92 -10.74
C GLY A 190 -19.82 32.11 -9.26
N SER A 191 -20.99 32.71 -9.03
CA SER A 191 -21.53 33.01 -7.70
C SER A 191 -21.75 31.79 -6.82
N GLY A 192 -21.88 31.97 -5.50
CA GLY A 192 -22.28 30.89 -4.59
C GLY A 192 -23.64 30.30 -4.98
N GLY A 193 -23.85 29.00 -4.71
CA GLY A 193 -25.14 28.34 -4.91
C GLY A 193 -25.48 27.85 -6.32
N LEU A 194 -24.64 28.08 -7.32
CA LEU A 194 -24.87 27.67 -8.72
C LEU A 194 -24.60 26.18 -9.03
N GLY A 195 -24.38 25.33 -8.02
CA GLY A 195 -24.15 23.90 -8.24
C GLY A 195 -22.75 23.52 -8.71
N LYS A 196 -21.74 24.41 -8.60
CA LYS A 196 -20.35 24.10 -8.99
C LYS A 196 -19.79 22.86 -8.29
N THR A 197 -19.95 22.78 -6.98
CA THR A 197 -19.53 21.63 -6.20
C THR A 197 -20.29 20.35 -6.60
N PHE A 198 -21.58 20.48 -6.90
CA PHE A 198 -22.36 19.34 -7.39
C PHE A 198 -21.79 18.81 -8.72
N LEU A 199 -21.51 19.68 -9.69
CA LEU A 199 -20.93 19.27 -10.97
C LEU A 199 -19.52 18.72 -10.83
N LEU A 200 -18.69 19.27 -9.93
CA LEU A 200 -17.38 18.69 -9.63
C LEU A 200 -17.51 17.27 -9.06
N ASN A 201 -18.48 17.05 -8.19
CA ASN A 201 -18.73 15.72 -7.63
C ASN A 201 -19.29 14.73 -8.66
N CYS A 202 -19.99 15.19 -9.69
CA CYS A 202 -20.44 14.33 -10.81
C CYS A 202 -19.28 13.92 -11.74
N ILE A 203 -18.22 14.74 -11.84
CA ILE A 203 -17.04 14.44 -12.69
C ILE A 203 -16.12 13.43 -11.99
N TYR A 204 -16.08 13.46 -10.66
CA TYR A 204 -15.19 12.64 -9.85
C TYR A 204 -15.67 11.20 -9.72
#